data_4cbe32a92c0f5197476ac95684b85bb0
#
_entry.id   4cbe32a92c0f5197476ac95684b85bb0
#
_cell.length_a   1.000
_cell.length_b   1.000
_cell.length_c   1.000
_cell.angle_alpha   90.00
_cell.angle_beta   90.00
_cell.angle_gamma   90.00
#
_symmetry.space_group_name_H-M   'P 1'
#
loop_
_entity.id
_entity.type
_entity.pdbx_description
1 polymer ?
#
loop_
_entity_poly.entity_id
_entity_poly.type
_entity_poly.pdbx_seq_one_letter_code
_entity_poly.pdbx_strand_id
1 'polypeptide(L)'
;MVSATPSADGTTGTVATDSSVYYHSGYWNDLTAVQRYMNRRASGDPAVSWSEHLATSTGRTFAKALVLNCGNGWVERGLVAAGLVKEAVGVDYAEDLLVSARDEAAKAGLPLRYAQLDTNTAAWPEDGFDLVINHAAGHHVAYLDKVFRSIAELLPEDGLFVSFDYLGAHRNQYPTAQWEAAFTANEALPAHLRNDLLYPHLPTMLVSDPTEAIHAELILPTLRRYFEIDHYRALGGGVAYPVLTFNKAIFARSETEPEVAAAIEQVLAADAAYTDADPEANTLFGYVIARPRKQAFADAAQLAAWTAAEQERERRAAADGGRYYPDTMMAVLYERLDVAARELAGARRDLDSIADRLATDEHTAAAQATRARAAEEAAAAAPTTPLQWLRANPTLRAIAGRVPGTRSAVAAGRRWRDRRTASRRP
;
A
#
# COMPACT_ATOMS: atom_id res chain seq x y z
N MET A 1 13.71 4.47 18.66
CA MET A 1 13.39 5.86 19.02
C MET A 1 14.32 6.74 18.24
N VAL A 2 13.81 7.40 17.21
CA VAL A 2 14.57 8.44 16.48
C VAL A 2 13.74 9.71 16.62
N SER A 3 14.32 10.70 17.29
CA SER A 3 13.78 12.04 17.50
C SER A 3 13.88 12.80 16.18
N ALA A 4 12.77 13.17 15.57
CA ALA A 4 12.73 14.10 14.45
C ALA A 4 12.62 15.52 15.01
N THR A 5 13.66 16.32 14.85
CA THR A 5 13.61 17.78 15.02
C THR A 5 12.99 18.41 13.77
N PRO A 6 12.00 19.32 13.89
CA PRO A 6 11.46 19.99 12.71
C PRO A 6 12.49 20.97 12.14
N SER A 7 12.79 20.81 10.86
CA SER A 7 13.54 21.77 10.07
C SER A 7 12.67 23.00 9.80
N ALA A 8 13.29 24.21 9.86
CA ALA A 8 12.60 25.49 9.72
C ALA A 8 12.16 25.82 8.26
N ASP A 9 12.34 24.93 7.31
CA ASP A 9 12.13 25.18 5.87
C ASP A 9 10.83 24.60 5.29
N GLY A 10 9.83 24.27 6.12
CA GLY A 10 8.51 23.93 5.60
C GLY A 10 8.40 22.67 4.71
N THR A 11 9.50 21.91 4.57
CA THR A 11 9.49 20.59 3.97
C THR A 11 9.01 19.58 5.03
N THR A 12 7.85 18.98 4.80
CA THR A 12 7.36 17.82 5.57
C THR A 12 8.48 16.80 5.62
N GLY A 13 9.05 16.60 6.83
CA GLY A 13 10.09 15.62 7.04
C GLY A 13 9.55 14.24 6.66
N THR A 14 10.01 13.72 5.55
CA THR A 14 9.76 12.35 5.11
C THR A 14 10.45 11.43 6.11
N VAL A 15 9.65 10.62 6.78
CA VAL A 15 10.16 9.48 7.54
C VAL A 15 10.82 8.57 6.49
N ALA A 16 12.12 8.33 6.63
CA ALA A 16 12.79 7.33 5.82
C ALA A 16 12.14 5.98 6.15
N THR A 17 11.29 5.51 5.25
CA THR A 17 10.70 4.19 5.34
C THR A 17 11.82 3.18 5.08
N ASP A 18 11.93 2.18 5.93
CA ASP A 18 12.80 1.04 5.67
C ASP A 18 12.21 0.31 4.45
N SER A 19 12.83 0.51 3.29
CA SER A 19 12.37 -0.03 2.01
C SER A 19 12.35 -1.57 1.97
N SER A 20 12.96 -2.24 2.96
CA SER A 20 12.90 -3.70 3.10
C SER A 20 11.47 -4.22 3.30
N VAL A 21 10.54 -3.38 3.76
CA VAL A 21 9.12 -3.74 3.93
C VAL A 21 8.42 -4.07 2.60
N TYR A 22 8.89 -3.52 1.48
CA TYR A 22 8.27 -3.75 0.16
C TYR A 22 8.66 -5.08 -0.49
N TYR A 23 9.63 -5.80 0.05
CA TYR A 23 10.18 -7.04 -0.54
C TYR A 23 10.07 -8.24 0.40
N HIS A 24 9.08 -8.26 1.29
CA HIS A 24 8.79 -9.43 2.11
C HIS A 24 8.13 -10.53 1.30
N SER A 25 8.49 -11.78 1.59
CA SER A 25 7.79 -12.95 1.09
C SER A 25 6.46 -13.17 1.81
N GLY A 26 5.56 -13.87 1.17
CA GLY A 26 4.27 -14.25 1.74
C GLY A 26 3.08 -13.49 1.14
N TYR A 27 3.31 -12.67 0.13
CA TYR A 27 2.22 -12.07 -0.64
C TYR A 27 1.52 -13.14 -1.50
N TRP A 28 0.24 -12.97 -1.74
CA TRP A 28 -0.55 -13.92 -2.51
C TRP A 28 0.04 -14.24 -3.88
N ASN A 29 0.62 -13.25 -4.55
CA ASN A 29 1.26 -13.37 -5.86
C ASN A 29 2.65 -14.05 -5.84
N ASP A 30 3.17 -14.42 -4.67
CA ASP A 30 4.31 -15.33 -4.57
C ASP A 30 3.90 -16.78 -4.89
N LEU A 31 2.59 -17.09 -4.80
CA LEU A 31 2.06 -18.40 -5.16
C LEU A 31 1.96 -18.54 -6.67
N THR A 32 2.53 -19.61 -7.21
CA THR A 32 2.54 -19.92 -8.66
C THR A 32 1.11 -20.02 -9.23
N ALA A 33 0.18 -20.59 -8.47
CA ALA A 33 -1.22 -20.69 -8.85
C ALA A 33 -1.85 -19.30 -9.02
N VAL A 34 -1.53 -18.35 -8.15
CA VAL A 34 -1.99 -16.95 -8.22
C VAL A 34 -1.38 -16.23 -9.43
N GLN A 35 -0.08 -16.41 -9.69
CA GLN A 35 0.56 -15.84 -10.89
C GLN A 35 -0.14 -16.31 -12.16
N ARG A 36 -0.41 -17.60 -12.27
CA ARG A 36 -1.16 -18.18 -13.40
C ARG A 36 -2.60 -17.66 -13.47
N TYR A 37 -3.24 -17.45 -12.34
CA TYR A 37 -4.58 -16.86 -12.26
C TYR A 37 -4.56 -15.42 -12.78
N MET A 38 -3.66 -14.58 -12.30
CA MET A 38 -3.53 -13.19 -12.73
C MET A 38 -3.16 -13.10 -14.22
N ASN A 39 -2.24 -13.93 -14.70
CA ASN A 39 -1.87 -14.02 -16.11
C ASN A 39 -3.07 -14.37 -16.98
N ARG A 40 -3.86 -15.38 -16.60
CA ARG A 40 -5.09 -15.75 -17.32
C ARG A 40 -6.07 -14.60 -17.39
N ARG A 41 -6.22 -13.84 -16.31
CA ARG A 41 -7.11 -12.66 -16.28
C ARG A 41 -6.58 -11.52 -17.14
N ALA A 42 -5.28 -11.27 -17.13
CA ALA A 42 -4.64 -10.20 -17.89
C ALA A 42 -4.61 -10.48 -19.39
N SER A 43 -4.19 -11.68 -19.79
CA SER A 43 -3.88 -12.05 -21.18
C SER A 43 -4.87 -13.04 -21.82
N GLY A 44 -5.63 -13.77 -20.99
CA GLY A 44 -6.44 -14.93 -21.40
C GLY A 44 -5.70 -16.26 -21.30
N ASP A 45 -4.37 -16.26 -21.12
CA ASP A 45 -3.52 -17.46 -21.02
C ASP A 45 -2.73 -17.45 -19.70
N PRO A 46 -2.82 -18.52 -18.87
CA PRO A 46 -2.11 -18.59 -17.60
C PRO A 46 -0.58 -18.62 -17.74
N ALA A 47 -0.05 -18.88 -18.92
CA ALA A 47 1.39 -18.92 -19.21
C ALA A 47 1.92 -17.57 -19.74
N VAL A 48 1.06 -16.63 -20.12
CA VAL A 48 1.42 -15.36 -20.74
C VAL A 48 1.29 -14.23 -19.73
N SER A 49 2.42 -13.64 -19.36
CA SER A 49 2.47 -12.49 -18.45
C SER A 49 1.87 -11.22 -19.07
N TRP A 50 1.58 -10.22 -18.24
CA TRP A 50 1.10 -8.92 -18.70
C TRP A 50 2.07 -8.25 -19.69
N SER A 51 3.38 -8.40 -19.51
CA SER A 51 4.40 -7.81 -20.38
C SER A 51 4.51 -8.55 -21.73
N GLU A 52 4.39 -9.86 -21.73
CA GLU A 52 4.29 -10.65 -22.98
C GLU A 52 2.99 -10.35 -23.72
N HIS A 53 1.88 -10.17 -23.00
CA HIS A 53 0.62 -9.72 -23.56
C HIS A 53 0.76 -8.31 -24.17
N LEU A 54 1.42 -7.37 -23.48
CA LEU A 54 1.70 -6.04 -24.03
C LEU A 54 2.48 -6.14 -25.35
N ALA A 55 3.53 -6.95 -25.38
CA ALA A 55 4.34 -7.17 -26.58
C ALA A 55 3.50 -7.73 -27.75
N THR A 56 2.71 -8.78 -27.48
CA THR A 56 1.94 -9.47 -28.52
C THR A 56 0.71 -8.68 -28.99
N SER A 57 0.01 -8.00 -28.08
CA SER A 57 -1.20 -7.24 -28.39
C SER A 57 -0.91 -5.94 -29.14
N THR A 58 0.25 -5.32 -28.90
CA THR A 58 0.65 -4.10 -29.58
C THR A 58 1.49 -4.36 -30.82
N GLY A 59 2.21 -5.48 -30.88
CA GLY A 59 3.19 -5.78 -31.91
C GLY A 59 4.34 -4.76 -31.99
N ARG A 60 4.56 -3.98 -30.92
CA ARG A 60 5.51 -2.85 -30.88
C ARG A 60 6.71 -3.17 -30.03
N THR A 61 7.85 -2.59 -30.40
CA THR A 61 8.99 -2.37 -29.53
C THR A 61 9.08 -0.89 -29.24
N PHE A 62 9.20 -0.53 -27.96
CA PHE A 62 9.24 0.85 -27.51
C PHE A 62 10.67 1.37 -27.51
N ALA A 63 10.84 2.63 -27.89
CA ALA A 63 12.16 3.24 -27.93
C ALA A 63 12.63 3.56 -26.51
N LYS A 64 11.76 4.15 -25.67
CA LYS A 64 12.14 4.63 -24.35
C LYS A 64 10.97 4.57 -23.38
N ALA A 65 11.15 3.89 -22.26
CA ALA A 65 10.15 3.79 -21.20
C ALA A 65 10.50 4.63 -19.98
N LEU A 66 9.48 5.21 -19.34
CA LEU A 66 9.52 5.70 -17.97
C LEU A 66 8.81 4.70 -17.05
N VAL A 67 9.45 4.30 -15.95
CA VAL A 67 8.87 3.40 -14.96
C VAL A 67 8.71 4.13 -13.64
N LEU A 68 7.47 4.23 -13.17
CA LEU A 68 7.08 4.97 -11.96
C LEU A 68 7.33 4.13 -10.73
N ASN A 69 7.86 4.74 -9.65
CA ASN A 69 8.15 4.11 -8.37
C ASN A 69 8.76 2.71 -8.58
N CYS A 70 9.87 2.69 -9.32
CA CYS A 70 10.45 1.46 -9.91
C CYS A 70 11.08 0.52 -8.88
N GLY A 71 11.23 0.97 -7.63
CA GLY A 71 11.85 0.20 -6.57
C GLY A 71 13.28 -0.24 -6.92
N ASN A 72 13.53 -1.54 -6.82
CA ASN A 72 14.83 -2.13 -7.18
C ASN A 72 15.03 -2.38 -8.69
N GLY A 73 14.13 -1.91 -9.53
CA GLY A 73 14.30 -1.90 -10.99
C GLY A 73 14.07 -3.22 -11.72
N TRP A 74 13.40 -4.19 -11.12
CA TRP A 74 13.23 -5.51 -11.73
C TRP A 74 12.30 -5.49 -12.96
N VAL A 75 11.32 -4.57 -12.99
CA VAL A 75 10.35 -4.45 -14.09
C VAL A 75 11.06 -4.02 -15.36
N GLU A 76 11.70 -2.85 -15.36
CA GLU A 76 12.39 -2.33 -16.54
C GLU A 76 13.57 -3.21 -16.98
N ARG A 77 14.27 -3.85 -16.03
CA ARG A 77 15.28 -4.85 -16.39
C ARG A 77 14.68 -5.99 -17.20
N GLY A 78 13.51 -6.49 -16.77
CA GLY A 78 12.78 -7.53 -17.50
C GLY A 78 12.33 -7.08 -18.88
N LEU A 79 11.76 -5.88 -18.99
CA LEU A 79 11.26 -5.34 -20.27
C LEU A 79 12.38 -5.10 -21.29
N VAL A 80 13.53 -4.57 -20.83
CA VAL A 80 14.69 -4.31 -21.71
C VAL A 80 15.37 -5.63 -22.08
N ALA A 81 15.57 -6.54 -21.14
CA ALA A 81 16.15 -7.86 -21.41
C ALA A 81 15.30 -8.68 -22.39
N ALA A 82 13.98 -8.57 -22.33
CA ALA A 82 13.06 -9.19 -23.29
C ALA A 82 13.00 -8.48 -24.65
N GLY A 83 13.68 -7.34 -24.83
CA GLY A 83 13.68 -6.56 -26.07
C GLY A 83 12.36 -5.83 -26.37
N LEU A 84 11.44 -5.75 -25.42
CA LEU A 84 10.21 -4.99 -25.54
C LEU A 84 10.46 -3.48 -25.51
N VAL A 85 11.46 -3.05 -24.74
CA VAL A 85 11.90 -1.67 -24.60
C VAL A 85 13.39 -1.59 -24.93
N LYS A 86 13.82 -0.57 -25.68
CA LYS A 86 15.24 -0.39 -26.03
C LYS A 86 16.05 0.23 -24.88
N GLU A 87 15.50 1.24 -24.21
CA GLU A 87 16.08 1.85 -23.02
C GLU A 87 14.98 2.28 -22.05
N ALA A 88 15.28 2.37 -20.75
CA ALA A 88 14.32 2.84 -19.78
C ALA A 88 14.95 3.74 -18.70
N VAL A 89 14.09 4.58 -18.12
CA VAL A 89 14.38 5.40 -16.96
C VAL A 89 13.43 4.98 -15.84
N GLY A 90 13.97 4.46 -14.75
CA GLY A 90 13.22 4.20 -13.52
C GLY A 90 13.30 5.41 -12.59
N VAL A 91 12.17 5.79 -11.99
CA VAL A 91 12.13 6.82 -10.96
C VAL A 91 11.55 6.24 -9.68
N ASP A 92 12.17 6.59 -8.55
CA ASP A 92 11.71 6.19 -7.22
C ASP A 92 12.14 7.22 -6.18
N TYR A 93 11.42 7.27 -5.06
CA TYR A 93 11.78 8.12 -3.94
C TYR A 93 12.92 7.51 -3.09
N ALA A 94 12.96 6.17 -2.99
CA ALA A 94 13.88 5.42 -2.15
C ALA A 94 15.25 5.23 -2.81
N GLU A 95 16.24 6.06 -2.43
CA GLU A 95 17.59 6.01 -3.01
C GLU A 95 18.32 4.69 -2.76
N ASP A 96 18.09 4.04 -1.64
CA ASP A 96 18.67 2.72 -1.32
C ASP A 96 18.26 1.64 -2.32
N LEU A 97 16.99 1.65 -2.77
CA LEU A 97 16.50 0.77 -3.83
C LEU A 97 17.12 1.11 -5.18
N LEU A 98 17.26 2.41 -5.49
CA LEU A 98 17.88 2.86 -6.74
C LEU A 98 19.37 2.51 -6.82
N VAL A 99 20.08 2.50 -5.70
CA VAL A 99 21.47 1.99 -5.67
C VAL A 99 21.52 0.54 -6.12
N SER A 100 20.66 -0.30 -5.53
CA SER A 100 20.54 -1.72 -5.93
C SER A 100 20.13 -1.86 -7.40
N ALA A 101 19.17 -1.05 -7.87
CA ALA A 101 18.72 -1.08 -9.25
C ALA A 101 19.82 -0.75 -10.26
N ARG A 102 20.66 0.29 -9.97
CA ARG A 102 21.82 0.67 -10.80
C ARG A 102 22.85 -0.43 -10.86
N ASP A 103 23.17 -1.05 -9.72
CA ASP A 103 24.13 -2.13 -9.63
C ASP A 103 23.70 -3.35 -10.46
N GLU A 104 22.45 -3.76 -10.34
CA GLU A 104 21.91 -4.89 -11.09
C GLU A 104 21.80 -4.61 -12.60
N ALA A 105 21.43 -3.39 -12.98
CA ALA A 105 21.42 -2.97 -14.38
C ALA A 105 22.83 -2.95 -15.00
N ALA A 106 23.82 -2.45 -14.25
CA ALA A 106 25.20 -2.43 -14.68
C ALA A 106 25.78 -3.84 -14.84
N LYS A 107 25.51 -4.76 -13.89
CA LYS A 107 25.92 -6.17 -13.99
C LYS A 107 25.34 -6.85 -15.22
N ALA A 108 24.09 -6.53 -15.56
CA ALA A 108 23.39 -7.06 -16.73
C ALA A 108 23.76 -6.35 -18.05
N GLY A 109 24.49 -5.24 -18.00
CA GLY A 109 24.87 -4.45 -19.19
C GLY A 109 23.65 -3.83 -19.90
N LEU A 110 22.56 -3.53 -19.18
CA LEU A 110 21.32 -3.03 -19.76
C LEU A 110 21.32 -1.49 -19.83
N PRO A 111 20.75 -0.90 -20.90
CA PRO A 111 20.65 0.56 -21.09
C PRO A 111 19.54 1.16 -20.20
N LEU A 112 19.78 1.17 -18.90
CA LEU A 112 18.86 1.65 -17.87
C LEU A 112 19.48 2.82 -17.11
N ARG A 113 18.64 3.79 -16.79
CA ARG A 113 18.98 4.92 -15.92
C ARG A 113 17.99 5.00 -14.78
N TYR A 114 18.43 5.55 -13.65
CA TYR A 114 17.60 5.68 -12.45
C TYR A 114 17.78 7.07 -11.85
N ALA A 115 16.66 7.72 -11.54
CA ALA A 115 16.63 9.03 -10.91
C ALA A 115 15.79 8.99 -9.62
N GLN A 116 16.35 9.58 -8.56
CA GLN A 116 15.58 9.79 -7.34
C GLN A 116 14.56 10.90 -7.58
N LEU A 117 13.28 10.58 -7.42
CA LEU A 117 12.18 11.49 -7.69
C LEU A 117 10.96 11.13 -6.83
N ASP A 118 10.35 12.15 -6.22
CA ASP A 118 8.99 12.04 -5.74
C ASP A 118 8.02 12.18 -6.94
N THR A 119 7.37 11.09 -7.30
CA THR A 119 6.41 11.01 -8.42
C THR A 119 5.29 12.06 -8.31
N ASN A 120 4.92 12.46 -7.09
CA ASN A 120 3.93 13.50 -6.83
C ASN A 120 4.36 14.89 -7.35
N THR A 121 5.63 15.12 -7.60
CA THR A 121 6.12 16.38 -8.20
C THR A 121 5.78 16.51 -9.67
N ALA A 122 5.60 15.36 -10.37
CA ALA A 122 5.44 15.27 -11.81
C ALA A 122 6.57 15.96 -12.61
N ALA A 123 7.78 16.02 -12.02
CA ALA A 123 8.96 16.67 -12.61
C ALA A 123 9.86 15.60 -13.25
N TRP A 124 9.44 15.11 -14.41
CA TRP A 124 10.13 13.98 -15.07
C TRP A 124 11.57 14.33 -15.44
N PRO A 125 12.52 13.40 -15.28
CA PRO A 125 13.94 13.69 -15.44
C PRO A 125 14.35 13.99 -16.89
N GLU A 126 13.58 13.53 -17.85
CA GLU A 126 13.81 13.69 -19.29
C GLU A 126 12.50 13.54 -20.09
N ASP A 127 12.57 13.82 -21.41
CA ASP A 127 11.48 13.71 -22.35
C ASP A 127 11.69 12.55 -23.35
N GLY A 128 10.76 12.39 -24.28
CA GLY A 128 10.87 11.47 -25.42
C GLY A 128 10.50 10.03 -25.07
N PHE A 129 9.72 9.82 -24.02
CA PHE A 129 9.15 8.52 -23.70
C PHE A 129 7.99 8.19 -24.64
N ASP A 130 7.95 6.96 -25.15
CA ASP A 130 6.84 6.39 -25.91
C ASP A 130 6.06 5.33 -25.10
N LEU A 131 6.54 5.00 -23.89
CA LEU A 131 5.91 4.12 -22.95
C LEU A 131 6.07 4.66 -21.53
N VAL A 132 5.01 4.62 -20.74
CA VAL A 132 5.06 4.82 -19.28
C VAL A 132 4.47 3.60 -18.59
N ILE A 133 5.22 3.04 -17.63
CA ILE A 133 4.81 1.86 -16.85
C ILE A 133 4.51 2.29 -15.42
N ASN A 134 3.32 1.91 -14.97
CA ASN A 134 2.89 1.93 -13.59
C ASN A 134 2.67 0.48 -13.12
N HIS A 135 3.64 -0.09 -12.43
CA HIS A 135 3.56 -1.46 -11.91
C HIS A 135 3.62 -1.47 -10.40
N ALA A 136 2.50 -1.73 -9.75
CA ALA A 136 2.34 -1.72 -8.29
C ALA A 136 2.89 -0.42 -7.65
N ALA A 137 2.56 0.74 -8.23
CA ALA A 137 3.20 2.02 -7.95
C ALA A 137 2.22 3.18 -7.79
N GLY A 138 1.19 3.26 -8.62
CA GLY A 138 0.23 4.37 -8.64
C GLY A 138 -0.62 4.46 -7.39
N HIS A 139 -0.83 3.35 -6.68
CA HIS A 139 -1.57 3.37 -5.42
C HIS A 139 -0.84 4.11 -4.29
N HIS A 140 0.46 4.38 -4.43
CA HIS A 140 1.21 5.27 -3.55
C HIS A 140 1.15 6.75 -3.93
N VAL A 141 0.55 7.09 -5.09
CA VAL A 141 0.48 8.47 -5.58
C VAL A 141 -0.66 9.23 -4.91
N ALA A 142 -0.32 10.32 -4.23
CA ALA A 142 -1.29 11.19 -3.58
C ALA A 142 -1.98 12.17 -4.55
N TYR A 143 -1.25 12.65 -5.57
CA TYR A 143 -1.71 13.68 -6.50
C TYR A 143 -1.96 13.09 -7.90
N LEU A 144 -2.88 12.12 -7.97
CA LEU A 144 -3.18 11.34 -9.17
C LEU A 144 -3.53 12.21 -10.39
N ASP A 145 -4.36 13.24 -10.20
CA ASP A 145 -4.78 14.13 -11.28
C ASP A 145 -3.58 14.87 -11.90
N LYS A 146 -2.72 15.44 -11.06
CA LYS A 146 -1.50 16.13 -11.48
C LYS A 146 -0.54 15.18 -12.22
N VAL A 147 -0.32 13.99 -11.65
CA VAL A 147 0.64 13.01 -12.18
C VAL A 147 0.14 12.45 -13.50
N PHE A 148 -1.11 11.98 -13.58
CA PHE A 148 -1.63 11.38 -14.80
C PHE A 148 -1.82 12.40 -15.93
N ARG A 149 -2.21 13.64 -15.60
CA ARG A 149 -2.21 14.73 -16.58
C ARG A 149 -0.83 14.97 -17.16
N SER A 150 0.17 15.11 -16.28
CA SER A 150 1.56 15.34 -16.69
C SER A 150 2.09 14.20 -17.58
N ILE A 151 1.76 12.93 -17.26
CA ILE A 151 2.13 11.78 -18.08
C ILE A 151 1.42 11.84 -19.45
N ALA A 152 0.14 12.20 -19.48
CA ALA A 152 -0.58 12.34 -20.74
C ALA A 152 -0.05 13.49 -21.61
N GLU A 153 0.46 14.57 -20.98
CA GLU A 153 1.16 15.65 -21.68
C GLU A 153 2.52 15.17 -22.23
N LEU A 154 3.27 14.38 -21.43
CA LEU A 154 4.59 13.88 -21.74
C LEU A 154 4.61 12.90 -22.93
N LEU A 155 3.69 11.93 -22.95
CA LEU A 155 3.60 10.89 -23.97
C LEU A 155 3.22 11.48 -25.34
N PRO A 156 3.77 10.98 -26.47
CA PRO A 156 3.26 11.30 -27.80
C PRO A 156 1.83 10.75 -27.98
N GLU A 157 1.13 11.16 -29.04
CA GLU A 157 -0.26 10.75 -29.31
C GLU A 157 -0.43 9.23 -29.43
N ASP A 158 0.58 8.55 -29.97
CA ASP A 158 0.64 7.10 -30.12
C ASP A 158 1.39 6.41 -28.97
N GLY A 159 1.82 7.15 -27.95
CA GLY A 159 2.46 6.62 -26.75
C GLY A 159 1.48 5.83 -25.88
N LEU A 160 2.01 4.93 -25.06
CA LEU A 160 1.18 4.11 -24.17
C LEU A 160 1.49 4.37 -22.71
N PHE A 161 0.43 4.42 -21.91
CA PHE A 161 0.46 4.25 -20.47
C PHE A 161 -0.03 2.84 -20.15
N VAL A 162 0.79 2.08 -19.42
CA VAL A 162 0.46 0.71 -19.00
C VAL A 162 0.47 0.64 -17.48
N SER A 163 -0.62 0.16 -16.91
CA SER A 163 -0.77 0.00 -15.46
C SER A 163 -1.11 -1.43 -15.11
N PHE A 164 -0.37 -1.98 -14.16
CA PHE A 164 -0.66 -3.24 -13.48
C PHE A 164 -0.58 -2.95 -11.98
N ASP A 165 -1.73 -2.65 -11.36
CA ASP A 165 -1.72 -2.01 -10.07
C ASP A 165 -2.91 -2.39 -9.18
N TYR A 166 -2.77 -2.08 -7.88
CA TYR A 166 -3.87 -2.10 -6.94
C TYR A 166 -4.83 -0.93 -7.22
N LEU A 167 -6.10 -1.24 -7.42
CA LEU A 167 -7.19 -0.30 -7.73
C LEU A 167 -8.31 -0.36 -6.68
N GLY A 168 -8.09 -1.10 -5.61
CA GLY A 168 -9.08 -1.37 -4.58
C GLY A 168 -9.31 -0.21 -3.63
N ALA A 169 -9.96 -0.51 -2.51
CA ALA A 169 -10.35 0.47 -1.51
C ALA A 169 -9.17 1.28 -0.97
N HIS A 170 -9.39 2.58 -0.74
CA HIS A 170 -8.44 3.45 -0.05
C HIS A 170 -7.92 2.81 1.23
N ARG A 171 -6.61 2.88 1.44
CA ARG A 171 -5.99 2.41 2.68
C ARG A 171 -6.36 0.96 3.03
N ASN A 172 -6.65 0.15 2.01
CA ASN A 172 -7.12 -1.22 2.20
C ASN A 172 -8.33 -1.32 3.15
N GLN A 173 -9.14 -0.25 3.23
CA GLN A 173 -10.35 -0.23 4.04
C GLN A 173 -11.50 -0.86 3.24
N TYR A 174 -11.50 -2.19 3.18
CA TYR A 174 -12.41 -2.97 2.36
C TYR A 174 -13.87 -2.75 2.73
N PRO A 175 -14.78 -2.63 1.76
CA PRO A 175 -16.23 -2.66 2.00
C PRO A 175 -16.64 -3.92 2.76
N THR A 176 -17.69 -3.80 3.59
CA THR A 176 -18.19 -4.92 4.41
C THR A 176 -18.49 -6.15 3.57
N ALA A 177 -19.16 -5.97 2.41
CA ALA A 177 -19.51 -7.08 1.53
C ALA A 177 -18.28 -7.83 0.99
N GLN A 178 -17.20 -7.11 0.66
CA GLN A 178 -15.94 -7.71 0.24
C GLN A 178 -15.29 -8.51 1.38
N TRP A 179 -15.27 -7.92 2.59
CA TRP A 179 -14.70 -8.58 3.76
C TRP A 179 -15.46 -9.83 4.16
N GLU A 180 -16.81 -9.79 4.09
CA GLU A 180 -17.68 -10.95 4.31
C GLU A 180 -17.44 -12.06 3.28
N ALA A 181 -17.24 -11.71 2.01
CA ALA A 181 -16.91 -12.68 0.97
C ALA A 181 -15.55 -13.36 1.23
N ALA A 182 -14.52 -12.59 1.60
CA ALA A 182 -13.21 -13.12 1.97
C ALA A 182 -13.30 -14.00 3.22
N PHE A 183 -14.04 -13.57 4.23
CA PHE A 183 -14.26 -14.35 5.45
C PHE A 183 -14.96 -15.68 5.16
N THR A 184 -16.01 -15.66 4.34
CA THR A 184 -16.74 -16.86 3.93
C THR A 184 -15.86 -17.85 3.19
N ALA A 185 -15.02 -17.36 2.27
CA ALA A 185 -14.07 -18.20 1.54
C ALA A 185 -13.01 -18.81 2.47
N ASN A 186 -12.53 -18.05 3.44
CA ASN A 186 -11.56 -18.53 4.44
C ASN A 186 -12.18 -19.60 5.35
N GLU A 187 -13.41 -19.40 5.82
CA GLU A 187 -14.10 -20.39 6.67
C GLU A 187 -14.45 -21.68 5.93
N ALA A 188 -14.59 -21.65 4.61
CA ALA A 188 -14.79 -22.83 3.79
C ALA A 188 -13.52 -23.71 3.64
N LEU A 189 -12.34 -23.20 3.99
CA LEU A 189 -11.09 -23.97 3.98
C LEU A 189 -11.01 -24.92 5.17
N PRO A 190 -10.23 -26.04 5.04
CA PRO A 190 -9.83 -26.84 6.18
C PRO A 190 -9.25 -25.97 7.30
N ALA A 191 -9.65 -26.19 8.54
CA ALA A 191 -9.33 -25.31 9.66
C ALA A 191 -7.82 -25.02 9.83
N HIS A 192 -6.96 -25.98 9.48
CA HIS A 192 -5.50 -25.86 9.57
C HIS A 192 -4.85 -25.11 8.39
N LEU A 193 -5.61 -24.76 7.34
CA LEU A 193 -5.18 -23.95 6.19
C LEU A 193 -5.78 -22.53 6.19
N ARG A 194 -6.64 -22.21 7.16
CA ARG A 194 -7.26 -20.89 7.26
C ARG A 194 -6.24 -19.83 7.65
N ASN A 195 -6.41 -18.65 7.06
CA ASN A 195 -5.68 -17.46 7.48
C ASN A 195 -6.29 -16.86 8.75
N ASP A 196 -5.47 -16.24 9.58
CA ASP A 196 -5.94 -15.37 10.66
C ASP A 196 -6.34 -14.02 10.05
N LEU A 197 -7.57 -13.93 9.50
CA LEU A 197 -8.06 -12.70 8.88
C LEU A 197 -8.20 -11.59 9.91
N LEU A 198 -7.37 -10.56 9.77
CA LEU A 198 -7.47 -9.33 10.54
C LEU A 198 -7.80 -8.19 9.58
N TYR A 199 -8.89 -7.48 9.85
CA TYR A 199 -9.22 -6.30 9.08
C TYR A 199 -8.07 -5.28 9.16
N PRO A 200 -7.64 -4.66 8.04
CA PRO A 200 -6.51 -3.74 8.04
C PRO A 200 -6.70 -2.59 9.03
N HIS A 201 -5.74 -2.42 9.92
CA HIS A 201 -5.81 -1.42 10.98
C HIS A 201 -5.21 -0.10 10.50
N LEU A 202 -6.05 0.84 10.11
CA LEU A 202 -5.64 2.11 9.50
C LEU A 202 -4.56 2.87 10.29
N PRO A 203 -4.62 3.03 11.62
CA PRO A 203 -3.54 3.71 12.34
C PRO A 203 -2.17 3.03 12.22
N THR A 204 -2.14 1.70 12.11
CA THR A 204 -0.88 0.97 11.89
C THR A 204 -0.36 1.21 10.49
N MET A 205 -1.23 1.18 9.47
CA MET A 205 -0.84 1.47 8.09
C MET A 205 -0.27 2.88 7.94
N LEU A 206 -0.92 3.88 8.52
CA LEU A 206 -0.45 5.27 8.47
C LEU A 206 0.92 5.50 9.14
N VAL A 207 1.31 4.61 10.05
CA VAL A 207 2.63 4.67 10.71
C VAL A 207 3.68 3.86 9.94
N SER A 208 3.30 2.69 9.42
CA SER A 208 4.24 1.80 8.72
C SER A 208 4.47 2.22 7.28
N ASP A 209 3.40 2.58 6.56
CA ASP A 209 3.46 3.12 5.20
C ASP A 209 2.36 4.17 4.99
N PRO A 210 2.69 5.45 5.17
CA PRO A 210 1.70 6.53 5.00
C PRO A 210 1.24 6.72 3.56
N THR A 211 1.87 6.08 2.58
CA THR A 211 1.51 6.17 1.16
C THR A 211 0.71 4.98 0.65
N GLU A 212 0.64 3.88 1.40
CA GLU A 212 -0.04 2.66 0.99
C GLU A 212 -1.51 2.91 0.65
N ALA A 213 -1.90 2.61 -0.58
CA ALA A 213 -3.25 2.70 -1.14
C ALA A 213 -3.97 4.05 -0.86
N ILE A 214 -3.21 5.16 -0.89
CA ILE A 214 -3.69 6.48 -0.42
C ILE A 214 -4.91 7.00 -1.19
N HIS A 215 -5.01 6.71 -2.49
CA HIS A 215 -6.14 7.08 -3.36
C HIS A 215 -6.38 6.01 -4.43
N ALA A 216 -6.16 4.74 -4.12
CA ALA A 216 -6.15 3.66 -5.09
C ALA A 216 -7.46 3.55 -5.89
N GLU A 217 -8.62 3.67 -5.26
CA GLU A 217 -9.92 3.61 -5.94
C GLU A 217 -10.16 4.76 -6.93
N LEU A 218 -9.34 5.82 -6.86
CA LEU A 218 -9.42 6.97 -7.78
C LEU A 218 -8.52 6.83 -9.00
N ILE A 219 -7.66 5.81 -9.05
CA ILE A 219 -6.73 5.60 -10.18
C ILE A 219 -7.49 5.45 -11.49
N LEU A 220 -8.42 4.49 -11.57
CA LEU A 220 -9.15 4.24 -12.81
C LEU A 220 -10.06 5.42 -13.23
N PRO A 221 -10.85 6.05 -12.34
CA PRO A 221 -11.58 7.26 -12.67
C PRO A 221 -10.70 8.41 -13.16
N THR A 222 -9.51 8.60 -12.56
CA THR A 222 -8.58 9.67 -12.96
C THR A 222 -7.91 9.35 -14.28
N LEU A 223 -7.51 8.11 -14.52
CA LEU A 223 -6.98 7.68 -15.83
C LEU A 223 -7.98 7.99 -16.95
N ARG A 224 -9.26 7.69 -16.79
CA ARG A 224 -10.30 7.96 -17.78
C ARG A 224 -10.47 9.43 -18.18
N ARG A 225 -9.97 10.36 -17.37
CA ARG A 225 -9.96 11.80 -17.72
C ARG A 225 -8.93 12.11 -18.80
N TYR A 226 -7.74 11.57 -18.64
CA TYR A 226 -6.56 11.94 -19.43
C TYR A 226 -6.16 10.89 -20.46
N PHE A 227 -6.72 9.69 -20.36
CA PHE A 227 -6.40 8.56 -21.23
C PHE A 227 -7.64 7.91 -21.83
N GLU A 228 -7.51 7.43 -23.04
CA GLU A 228 -8.42 6.48 -23.66
C GLU A 228 -7.93 5.07 -23.31
N ILE A 229 -8.77 4.31 -22.63
CA ILE A 229 -8.43 2.95 -22.20
C ILE A 229 -8.72 1.99 -23.32
N ASP A 230 -7.69 1.46 -23.97
CA ASP A 230 -7.80 0.47 -25.04
C ASP A 230 -8.01 -0.93 -24.49
N HIS A 231 -7.46 -1.21 -23.30
CA HIS A 231 -7.57 -2.51 -22.65
C HIS A 231 -7.69 -2.34 -21.15
N TYR A 232 -8.72 -2.96 -20.56
CA TYR A 232 -8.89 -3.07 -19.12
C TYR A 232 -9.24 -4.51 -18.76
N ARG A 233 -8.55 -5.05 -17.76
CA ARG A 233 -8.85 -6.35 -17.15
C ARG A 233 -8.81 -6.25 -15.65
N ALA A 234 -9.90 -6.69 -15.02
CA ALA A 234 -9.95 -6.94 -13.59
C ALA A 234 -9.16 -8.20 -13.27
N LEU A 235 -8.14 -8.08 -12.45
CA LEU A 235 -7.23 -9.18 -12.11
C LEU A 235 -7.67 -9.96 -10.88
N GLY A 236 -8.72 -9.50 -10.19
CA GLY A 236 -9.23 -10.11 -8.97
C GLY A 236 -8.54 -9.59 -7.72
N GLY A 237 -8.45 -10.46 -6.73
CA GLY A 237 -7.85 -10.17 -5.42
C GLY A 237 -8.87 -9.78 -4.35
N GLY A 238 -10.14 -9.50 -4.71
CA GLY A 238 -11.15 -9.08 -3.75
C GLY A 238 -11.37 -10.08 -2.61
N VAL A 239 -11.27 -11.35 -2.92
CA VAL A 239 -11.36 -12.46 -1.95
C VAL A 239 -9.99 -13.09 -1.72
N ALA A 240 -9.24 -13.38 -2.79
CA ALA A 240 -8.01 -14.15 -2.69
C ALA A 240 -6.88 -13.38 -1.99
N TYR A 241 -6.75 -12.08 -2.21
CA TYR A 241 -5.69 -11.29 -1.59
C TYR A 241 -5.76 -11.33 -0.05
N PRO A 242 -6.91 -11.03 0.62
CA PRO A 242 -6.98 -11.14 2.08
C PRO A 242 -6.78 -12.56 2.61
N VAL A 243 -7.26 -13.59 1.89
CA VAL A 243 -7.21 -14.97 2.36
C VAL A 243 -5.83 -15.59 2.20
N LEU A 244 -5.13 -15.29 1.11
CA LEU A 244 -3.85 -15.93 0.77
C LEU A 244 -2.64 -15.12 1.22
N THR A 245 -2.71 -13.77 1.22
CA THR A 245 -1.57 -12.94 1.66
C THR A 245 -1.25 -13.20 3.13
N PHE A 246 0.03 -13.47 3.39
CA PHE A 246 0.56 -13.82 4.71
C PHE A 246 -0.13 -15.01 5.39
N ASN A 247 -0.76 -15.89 4.62
CA ASN A 247 -1.34 -17.13 5.14
C ASN A 247 -0.22 -18.11 5.52
N LYS A 248 0.22 -18.03 6.77
CA LYS A 248 1.33 -18.85 7.28
C LYS A 248 1.12 -20.34 7.14
N ALA A 249 -0.14 -20.80 7.16
CA ALA A 249 -0.45 -22.20 7.06
C ALA A 249 -0.23 -22.73 5.63
N ILE A 250 -0.54 -21.92 4.62
CA ILE A 250 -0.29 -22.23 3.21
C ILE A 250 1.21 -22.08 2.89
N PHE A 251 1.82 -20.94 3.25
CA PHE A 251 3.23 -20.68 2.94
C PHE A 251 4.25 -21.57 3.69
N ALA A 252 3.83 -22.23 4.78
CA ALA A 252 4.68 -23.22 5.45
C ALA A 252 4.72 -24.58 4.74
N ARG A 253 3.95 -24.75 3.67
CA ARG A 253 3.79 -26.01 2.94
C ARG A 253 4.12 -25.82 1.46
N SER A 254 4.22 -26.92 0.72
CA SER A 254 4.40 -26.88 -0.73
C SER A 254 3.05 -26.63 -1.44
N GLU A 255 3.02 -25.73 -2.41
CA GLU A 255 1.87 -25.54 -3.31
C GLU A 255 1.49 -26.81 -4.08
N THR A 256 2.42 -27.78 -4.19
CA THR A 256 2.21 -29.05 -4.90
C THR A 256 1.54 -30.12 -4.02
N GLU A 257 1.40 -29.88 -2.72
CA GLU A 257 0.63 -30.77 -1.86
C GLU A 257 -0.84 -30.72 -2.28
N PRO A 258 -1.50 -31.89 -2.53
CA PRO A 258 -2.85 -31.91 -3.11
C PRO A 258 -3.89 -31.10 -2.30
N GLU A 259 -3.81 -31.12 -0.98
CA GLU A 259 -4.72 -30.39 -0.11
C GLU A 259 -4.49 -28.87 -0.19
N VAL A 260 -3.24 -28.43 -0.23
CA VAL A 260 -2.84 -27.02 -0.35
C VAL A 260 -3.25 -26.49 -1.72
N ALA A 261 -2.94 -27.23 -2.79
CA ALA A 261 -3.35 -26.89 -4.15
C ALA A 261 -4.86 -26.75 -4.26
N ALA A 262 -5.64 -27.69 -3.71
CA ALA A 262 -7.08 -27.64 -3.73
C ALA A 262 -7.63 -26.43 -2.93
N ALA A 263 -7.03 -26.10 -1.80
CA ALA A 263 -7.41 -24.94 -1.01
C ALA A 263 -7.15 -23.60 -1.76
N ILE A 264 -5.98 -23.47 -2.40
CA ILE A 264 -5.66 -22.29 -3.22
C ILE A 264 -6.64 -22.16 -4.38
N GLU A 265 -6.89 -23.22 -5.14
CA GLU A 265 -7.82 -23.23 -6.26
C GLU A 265 -9.26 -22.89 -5.81
N GLN A 266 -9.70 -23.39 -4.65
CA GLN A 266 -11.01 -23.03 -4.07
C GLN A 266 -11.12 -21.54 -3.79
N VAL A 267 -10.09 -20.93 -3.22
CA VAL A 267 -10.05 -19.48 -2.97
C VAL A 267 -10.04 -18.68 -4.27
N LEU A 268 -9.24 -19.10 -5.26
CA LEU A 268 -9.18 -18.46 -6.57
C LEU A 268 -10.50 -18.57 -7.33
N ALA A 269 -11.23 -19.68 -7.19
CA ALA A 269 -12.56 -19.83 -7.78
C ALA A 269 -13.59 -18.88 -7.12
N ALA A 270 -13.53 -18.71 -5.79
CA ALA A 270 -14.37 -17.76 -5.08
C ALA A 270 -14.04 -16.31 -5.48
N ASP A 271 -12.76 -15.98 -5.62
CA ASP A 271 -12.29 -14.67 -6.08
C ASP A 271 -12.76 -14.36 -7.51
N ALA A 272 -12.66 -15.35 -8.41
CA ALA A 272 -13.15 -15.19 -9.77
C ALA A 272 -14.64 -14.90 -9.80
N ALA A 273 -15.44 -15.68 -9.07
CA ALA A 273 -16.90 -15.47 -9.00
C ALA A 273 -17.26 -14.10 -8.41
N TYR A 274 -16.54 -13.65 -7.38
CA TYR A 274 -16.73 -12.34 -6.77
C TYR A 274 -16.36 -11.21 -7.74
N THR A 275 -15.21 -11.31 -8.39
CA THR A 275 -14.73 -10.32 -9.36
C THR A 275 -15.65 -10.24 -10.58
N ASP A 276 -16.10 -11.39 -11.12
CA ASP A 276 -16.92 -11.45 -12.34
C ASP A 276 -18.33 -10.93 -12.14
N ALA A 277 -18.82 -10.85 -10.89
CA ALA A 277 -20.11 -10.25 -10.54
C ALA A 277 -20.12 -8.72 -10.78
N ASP A 278 -19.01 -8.03 -10.54
CA ASP A 278 -18.78 -6.63 -10.89
C ASP A 278 -17.28 -6.40 -11.06
N PRO A 279 -16.74 -6.49 -12.30
CA PRO A 279 -15.29 -6.41 -12.53
C PRO A 279 -14.62 -5.09 -12.16
N GLU A 280 -15.35 -4.00 -12.00
CA GLU A 280 -14.78 -2.72 -11.55
C GLU A 280 -14.88 -2.55 -10.03
N ALA A 281 -16.01 -2.92 -9.44
CA ALA A 281 -16.21 -2.72 -8.01
C ALA A 281 -15.59 -3.83 -7.14
N ASN A 282 -15.51 -5.06 -7.67
CA ASN A 282 -15.11 -6.25 -6.91
C ASN A 282 -13.67 -6.70 -7.15
N THR A 283 -12.85 -5.89 -7.85
CA THR A 283 -11.43 -6.19 -8.05
C THR A 283 -10.55 -5.34 -7.14
N LEU A 284 -9.44 -5.91 -6.69
CA LEU A 284 -8.37 -5.13 -6.05
C LEU A 284 -7.25 -4.78 -7.02
N PHE A 285 -7.04 -5.57 -8.06
CA PHE A 285 -5.96 -5.37 -9.01
C PHE A 285 -6.50 -5.23 -10.43
N GLY A 286 -5.85 -4.38 -11.22
CA GLY A 286 -6.25 -4.16 -12.60
C GLY A 286 -5.06 -4.05 -13.53
N TYR A 287 -5.26 -4.49 -14.77
CA TYR A 287 -4.35 -4.32 -15.87
C TYR A 287 -4.96 -3.39 -16.92
N VAL A 288 -4.25 -2.32 -17.26
CA VAL A 288 -4.70 -1.27 -18.16
C VAL A 288 -3.64 -1.01 -19.22
N ILE A 289 -4.06 -0.87 -20.49
CA ILE A 289 -3.28 -0.26 -21.57
C ILE A 289 -4.10 0.93 -22.08
N ALA A 290 -3.50 2.12 -22.14
CA ALA A 290 -4.21 3.34 -22.47
C ALA A 290 -3.36 4.30 -23.28
N ARG A 291 -4.01 5.11 -24.11
CA ARG A 291 -3.39 6.19 -24.90
C ARG A 291 -3.74 7.56 -24.34
N PRO A 292 -2.83 8.56 -24.41
CA PRO A 292 -3.12 9.90 -23.93
C PRO A 292 -4.22 10.58 -24.76
N ARG A 293 -5.18 11.20 -24.10
CA ARG A 293 -6.23 12.01 -24.72
C ARG A 293 -5.72 13.42 -24.97
N LYS A 294 -4.97 13.64 -26.05
CA LYS A 294 -4.44 14.98 -26.36
C LYS A 294 -5.52 16.05 -26.52
N GLN A 295 -6.70 15.67 -26.97
CA GLN A 295 -7.86 16.57 -27.11
C GLN A 295 -8.47 16.97 -25.75
N ALA A 296 -8.28 16.20 -24.69
CA ALA A 296 -8.75 16.57 -23.35
C ALA A 296 -8.15 17.89 -22.85
N PHE A 297 -6.98 18.25 -23.37
CA PHE A 297 -6.30 19.51 -23.04
C PHE A 297 -6.78 20.70 -23.90
N ALA A 298 -7.62 20.49 -24.90
CA ALA A 298 -8.21 21.54 -25.71
C ALA A 298 -9.40 22.22 -25.03
N ASP A 299 -10.09 21.54 -24.09
CA ASP A 299 -11.16 22.12 -23.28
C ASP A 299 -10.61 22.64 -21.95
N ALA A 300 -10.13 23.87 -21.96
CA ALA A 300 -9.55 24.52 -20.79
C ALA A 300 -10.55 24.68 -19.62
N ALA A 301 -11.85 24.80 -19.89
CA ALA A 301 -12.85 24.94 -18.84
C ALA A 301 -13.09 23.60 -18.13
N GLN A 302 -13.19 22.51 -18.87
CA GLN A 302 -13.32 21.17 -18.33
C GLN A 302 -12.07 20.78 -17.54
N LEU A 303 -10.88 21.07 -18.09
CA LEU A 303 -9.61 20.80 -17.43
C LEU A 303 -9.50 21.57 -16.09
N ALA A 304 -9.89 22.86 -16.09
CA ALA A 304 -9.90 23.67 -14.88
C ALA A 304 -10.87 23.12 -13.83
N ALA A 305 -12.06 22.66 -14.25
CA ALA A 305 -13.04 22.06 -13.35
C ALA A 305 -12.53 20.75 -12.72
N TRP A 306 -11.89 19.88 -13.49
CA TRP A 306 -11.29 18.66 -12.99
C TRP A 306 -10.15 18.93 -12.01
N THR A 307 -9.26 19.86 -12.37
CA THR A 307 -8.14 20.27 -11.50
C THR A 307 -8.64 20.86 -10.18
N ALA A 308 -9.68 21.69 -10.22
CA ALA A 308 -10.28 22.27 -9.01
C ALA A 308 -10.92 21.19 -8.12
N ALA A 309 -11.63 20.23 -8.70
CA ALA A 309 -12.24 19.13 -7.96
C ALA A 309 -11.19 18.21 -7.30
N GLU A 310 -10.06 17.97 -7.97
CA GLU A 310 -8.96 17.20 -7.42
C GLU A 310 -8.25 17.95 -6.29
N GLN A 311 -7.93 19.21 -6.49
CA GLN A 311 -7.33 20.06 -5.45
C GLN A 311 -8.21 20.14 -4.20
N GLU A 312 -9.54 20.21 -4.37
CA GLU A 312 -10.48 20.16 -3.24
C GLU A 312 -10.39 18.82 -2.50
N ARG A 313 -10.32 17.71 -3.22
CA ARG A 313 -10.19 16.37 -2.65
C ARG A 313 -8.86 16.19 -1.92
N GLU A 314 -7.76 16.61 -2.54
CA GLU A 314 -6.42 16.63 -1.94
C GLU A 314 -6.40 17.47 -0.65
N ARG A 315 -7.04 18.64 -0.68
CA ARG A 315 -7.12 19.50 0.49
C ARG A 315 -7.91 18.86 1.63
N ARG A 316 -9.01 18.18 1.32
CA ARG A 316 -9.76 17.41 2.32
C ARG A 316 -8.92 16.26 2.88
N ALA A 317 -8.27 15.49 2.02
CA ALA A 317 -7.41 14.40 2.44
C ALA A 317 -6.26 14.89 3.33
N ALA A 318 -5.65 16.04 3.01
CA ALA A 318 -4.61 16.66 3.83
C ALA A 318 -5.15 17.14 5.19
N ALA A 319 -6.37 17.75 5.22
CA ALA A 319 -7.01 18.18 6.46
C ALA A 319 -7.32 16.98 7.37
N ASP A 320 -7.71 15.84 6.81
CA ASP A 320 -7.98 14.60 7.53
C ASP A 320 -6.70 13.78 7.82
N GLY A 321 -5.51 14.32 7.55
CA GLY A 321 -4.24 13.62 7.69
C GLY A 321 -4.06 12.51 6.67
N GLY A 322 -4.62 12.67 5.45
CA GLY A 322 -4.58 11.67 4.39
C GLY A 322 -5.55 10.50 4.59
N ARG A 323 -6.50 10.64 5.50
CA ARG A 323 -7.48 9.60 5.82
C ARG A 323 -8.74 9.76 4.98
N TYR A 324 -9.21 8.64 4.50
CA TYR A 324 -10.50 8.53 3.83
C TYR A 324 -11.20 7.26 4.30
N TYR A 325 -12.44 7.39 4.74
CA TYR A 325 -13.19 6.28 5.31
C TYR A 325 -14.42 5.99 4.45
N PRO A 326 -14.44 4.87 3.71
CA PRO A 326 -15.60 4.49 2.91
C PRO A 326 -16.80 4.05 3.75
N ASP A 327 -16.54 3.57 4.98
CA ASP A 327 -17.55 3.12 5.94
C ASP A 327 -17.65 4.10 7.12
N THR A 328 -18.83 4.71 7.33
CA THR A 328 -19.04 5.74 8.35
C THR A 328 -18.76 5.23 9.77
N MET A 329 -19.06 3.95 10.06
CA MET A 329 -18.81 3.40 11.40
C MET A 329 -17.31 3.22 11.64
N MET A 330 -16.57 2.73 10.64
CA MET A 330 -15.12 2.63 10.70
C MET A 330 -14.48 4.01 10.78
N ALA A 331 -15.00 5.00 10.03
CA ALA A 331 -14.55 6.39 10.10
C ALA A 331 -14.64 6.93 11.55
N VAL A 332 -15.79 6.77 12.20
CA VAL A 332 -15.98 7.22 13.59
C VAL A 332 -15.04 6.49 14.56
N LEU A 333 -14.83 5.20 14.36
CA LEU A 333 -13.92 4.41 15.20
C LEU A 333 -12.47 4.88 15.06
N TYR A 334 -12.01 5.07 13.83
CA TYR A 334 -10.64 5.54 13.56
C TYR A 334 -10.42 6.98 13.99
N GLU A 335 -11.41 7.87 13.80
CA GLU A 335 -11.34 9.24 14.32
C GLU A 335 -11.14 9.25 15.85
N ARG A 336 -11.87 8.42 16.59
CA ARG A 336 -11.69 8.29 18.04
C ARG A 336 -10.33 7.73 18.43
N LEU A 337 -9.81 6.75 17.67
CA LEU A 337 -8.47 6.21 17.89
C LEU A 337 -7.39 7.26 17.64
N ASP A 338 -7.59 8.11 16.66
CA ASP A 338 -6.69 9.20 16.34
C ASP A 338 -6.70 10.33 17.38
N VAL A 339 -7.88 10.68 17.89
CA VAL A 339 -7.98 11.61 19.03
C VAL A 339 -7.19 11.05 20.20
N ALA A 340 -7.40 9.78 20.52
CA ALA A 340 -6.68 9.10 21.57
C ALA A 340 -5.15 9.06 21.34
N ALA A 341 -4.72 8.82 20.11
CA ALA A 341 -3.29 8.82 19.77
C ALA A 341 -2.66 10.23 19.92
N ARG A 342 -3.39 11.28 19.52
CA ARG A 342 -2.96 12.67 19.70
C ARG A 342 -2.88 13.07 21.17
N GLU A 343 -3.86 12.67 21.99
CA GLU A 343 -3.85 12.89 23.44
C GLU A 343 -2.66 12.18 24.09
N LEU A 344 -2.39 10.93 23.70
CA LEU A 344 -1.23 10.17 24.19
C LEU A 344 0.10 10.82 23.78
N ALA A 345 0.19 11.32 22.54
CA ALA A 345 1.38 12.05 22.08
C ALA A 345 1.53 13.39 22.81
N GLY A 346 0.43 14.06 23.15
CA GLY A 346 0.41 15.26 24.01
C GLY A 346 0.94 14.94 25.40
N ALA A 347 0.37 13.94 26.05
CA ALA A 347 0.81 13.51 27.39
C ALA A 347 2.28 13.07 27.42
N ARG A 348 2.78 12.46 26.35
CA ARG A 348 4.20 12.12 26.20
C ARG A 348 5.09 13.36 26.15
N ARG A 349 4.72 14.37 25.34
CA ARG A 349 5.48 15.65 25.28
C ARG A 349 5.47 16.35 26.65
N ASP A 350 4.35 16.31 27.36
CA ASP A 350 4.25 16.89 28.71
C ASP A 350 5.16 16.16 29.70
N LEU A 351 5.23 14.82 29.62
CA LEU A 351 6.15 14.02 30.43
C LEU A 351 7.63 14.31 30.08
N ASP A 352 7.96 14.41 28.78
CA ASP A 352 9.31 14.79 28.33
C ASP A 352 9.68 16.20 28.83
N SER A 353 8.74 17.16 28.76
CA SER A 353 8.93 18.51 29.29
C SER A 353 9.06 18.54 30.82
N ILE A 354 8.38 17.64 31.54
CA ILE A 354 8.54 17.49 32.99
C ILE A 354 9.91 16.86 33.29
N ALA A 355 10.31 15.83 32.54
CA ALA A 355 11.63 15.19 32.70
C ALA A 355 12.77 16.17 32.45
N ASP A 356 12.69 17.01 31.43
CA ASP A 356 13.67 18.07 31.13
C ASP A 356 13.75 19.11 32.24
N ARG A 357 12.60 19.51 32.82
CA ARG A 357 12.55 20.44 33.95
C ARG A 357 13.14 19.82 35.22
N LEU A 358 12.92 18.52 35.43
CA LEU A 358 13.53 17.82 36.57
C LEU A 358 15.04 17.60 36.41
N ALA A 359 15.52 17.44 35.19
CA ALA A 359 16.96 17.33 34.88
C ALA A 359 17.72 18.65 35.05
N THR A 360 17.05 19.79 34.89
CA THR A 360 17.64 21.12 35.06
C THR A 360 17.63 21.67 36.48
N ASP A 361 16.94 21.00 37.39
CA ASP A 361 16.82 21.43 38.77
C ASP A 361 17.99 20.85 39.59
N GLU A 362 19.15 21.55 39.60
CA GLU A 362 20.41 21.13 40.23
C GLU A 362 20.41 21.05 41.76
N HIS A 363 19.30 21.36 42.43
CA HIS A 363 19.35 21.63 43.90
C HIS A 363 19.09 20.46 44.84
N THR A 364 18.80 19.25 44.40
CA THR A 364 18.82 18.09 45.31
C THR A 364 18.97 16.76 44.57
N ALA A 365 20.20 16.24 44.48
CA ALA A 365 20.51 14.96 43.81
C ALA A 365 19.65 13.76 44.34
N ALA A 366 19.25 13.78 45.59
CA ALA A 366 18.38 12.74 46.19
C ALA A 366 16.91 12.92 45.78
N ALA A 367 16.41 14.15 45.68
CA ALA A 367 15.06 14.44 45.22
C ALA A 367 14.94 14.25 43.70
N GLN A 368 16.02 14.53 42.92
CA GLN A 368 16.11 14.27 41.50
C GLN A 368 16.03 12.76 41.18
N ALA A 369 16.76 11.93 41.94
CA ALA A 369 16.72 10.47 41.76
C ALA A 369 15.33 9.88 42.11
N THR A 370 14.67 10.40 43.11
CA THR A 370 13.32 9.94 43.50
C THR A 370 12.27 10.38 42.49
N ARG A 371 12.38 11.61 42.00
CA ARG A 371 11.47 12.16 40.96
C ARG A 371 11.70 11.53 39.57
N ALA A 372 12.97 11.23 39.22
CA ALA A 372 13.29 10.51 38.00
C ALA A 372 12.71 9.07 38.01
N ARG A 373 12.81 8.36 39.17
CA ARG A 373 12.19 7.04 39.31
C ARG A 373 10.66 7.09 39.24
N ALA A 374 10.02 8.07 39.81
CA ALA A 374 8.58 8.23 39.75
C ALA A 374 8.12 8.55 38.29
N ALA A 375 8.94 9.28 37.52
CA ALA A 375 8.67 9.56 36.09
C ALA A 375 8.86 8.31 35.21
N GLU A 376 9.88 7.48 35.50
CA GLU A 376 10.07 6.19 34.83
C GLU A 376 8.95 5.20 35.16
N GLU A 377 8.49 5.15 36.39
CA GLU A 377 7.36 4.32 36.82
C GLU A 377 6.04 4.79 36.16
N ALA A 378 5.82 6.10 36.07
CA ALA A 378 4.66 6.67 35.38
C ALA A 378 4.71 6.44 33.86
N ALA A 379 5.91 6.52 33.25
CA ALA A 379 6.12 6.23 31.82
C ALA A 379 5.97 4.73 31.51
N ALA A 380 6.43 3.86 32.42
CA ALA A 380 6.25 2.41 32.30
C ALA A 380 4.78 1.97 32.53
N ALA A 381 4.01 2.74 33.31
CA ALA A 381 2.58 2.53 33.53
C ALA A 381 1.72 3.12 32.37
N ALA A 382 2.26 4.07 31.61
CA ALA A 382 1.57 4.67 30.48
C ALA A 382 1.46 3.63 29.33
N PRO A 383 0.29 3.50 28.70
CA PRO A 383 0.11 2.58 27.57
C PRO A 383 1.00 3.01 26.41
N THR A 384 1.96 2.18 26.06
CA THR A 384 2.94 2.44 24.96
C THR A 384 2.39 2.12 23.59
N THR A 385 1.22 1.49 23.51
CA THR A 385 0.54 1.15 22.25
C THR A 385 -0.94 1.52 22.31
N PRO A 386 -1.57 1.84 21.17
CA PRO A 386 -3.02 2.07 21.08
C PRO A 386 -3.85 0.96 21.74
N LEU A 387 -3.37 -0.28 21.68
CA LEU A 387 -4.04 -1.45 22.25
C LEU A 387 -3.99 -1.47 23.78
N GLN A 388 -2.91 -1.01 24.38
CA GLN A 388 -2.77 -0.90 25.84
C GLN A 388 -3.63 0.26 26.35
N TRP A 389 -3.67 1.36 25.62
CA TRP A 389 -4.51 2.52 25.95
C TRP A 389 -6.01 2.16 25.90
N LEU A 390 -6.45 1.42 24.87
CA LEU A 390 -7.81 0.87 24.76
C LEU A 390 -8.17 -0.04 25.94
N ARG A 391 -7.21 -0.81 26.47
CA ARG A 391 -7.44 -1.69 27.63
C ARG A 391 -7.53 -0.92 28.95
N ALA A 392 -6.84 0.19 29.06
CA ALA A 392 -6.85 1.03 30.27
C ALA A 392 -8.11 1.91 30.36
N ASN A 393 -8.77 2.19 29.23
CA ASN A 393 -9.94 3.07 29.20
C ASN A 393 -11.27 2.26 29.24
N PRO A 394 -12.05 2.34 30.35
CA PRO A 394 -13.26 1.51 30.52
C PRO A 394 -14.34 1.82 29.48
N THR A 395 -14.46 3.07 29.04
CA THR A 395 -15.47 3.51 28.06
C THR A 395 -15.20 2.92 26.68
N LEU A 396 -13.94 2.90 26.24
CA LEU A 396 -13.55 2.33 24.96
C LEU A 396 -13.58 0.79 24.98
N ARG A 397 -13.31 0.18 26.14
CA ARG A 397 -13.46 -1.27 26.32
C ARG A 397 -14.92 -1.72 26.16
N ALA A 398 -15.86 -0.92 26.63
CA ALA A 398 -17.30 -1.18 26.48
C ALA A 398 -17.75 -1.07 25.01
N ILE A 399 -17.15 -0.15 24.24
CA ILE A 399 -17.44 0.04 22.81
C ILE A 399 -16.80 -1.08 21.98
N ALA A 400 -15.54 -1.40 22.21
CA ALA A 400 -14.83 -2.48 21.50
C ALA A 400 -15.48 -3.86 21.74
N GLY A 401 -16.06 -4.10 22.91
CA GLY A 401 -16.80 -5.34 23.20
C GLY A 401 -18.12 -5.51 22.44
N ARG A 402 -18.60 -4.47 21.77
CA ARG A 402 -19.87 -4.48 21.00
C ARG A 402 -19.65 -4.58 19.47
N VAL A 403 -18.41 -4.49 19.01
CA VAL A 403 -18.08 -4.62 17.58
C VAL A 403 -17.80 -6.08 17.26
N PRO A 404 -18.52 -6.70 16.31
CA PRO A 404 -18.23 -8.08 15.87
C PRO A 404 -16.78 -8.19 15.37
N GLY A 405 -16.05 -9.20 15.85
CA GLY A 405 -14.64 -9.42 15.48
C GLY A 405 -13.60 -8.98 16.53
N THR A 406 -13.88 -8.02 17.41
CA THR A 406 -12.90 -7.55 18.41
C THR A 406 -12.61 -8.60 19.50
N ARG A 407 -13.57 -9.53 19.77
CA ARG A 407 -13.36 -10.64 20.70
C ARG A 407 -12.29 -11.63 20.21
N SER A 408 -12.21 -11.84 18.89
CA SER A 408 -11.20 -12.72 18.29
C SER A 408 -9.80 -12.11 18.35
N ALA A 409 -9.64 -10.81 18.13
CA ALA A 409 -8.36 -10.11 18.25
C ALA A 409 -7.81 -10.11 19.68
N VAL A 410 -8.70 -9.93 20.67
CA VAL A 410 -8.31 -9.98 22.09
C VAL A 410 -7.94 -11.41 22.52
N ALA A 411 -8.63 -12.43 22.00
CA ALA A 411 -8.32 -13.84 22.28
C ALA A 411 -7.02 -14.29 21.61
N ALA A 412 -6.73 -13.80 20.38
CA ALA A 412 -5.46 -14.04 19.68
C ALA A 412 -4.27 -13.41 20.43
N GLY A 413 -4.43 -12.18 20.92
CA GLY A 413 -3.41 -11.50 21.73
C GLY A 413 -3.12 -12.19 23.08
N ARG A 414 -4.11 -12.87 23.70
CA ARG A 414 -3.90 -13.68 24.90
C ARG A 414 -3.12 -14.95 24.59
N ARG A 415 -3.48 -15.69 23.54
CA ARG A 415 -2.78 -16.93 23.12
C ARG A 415 -1.33 -16.66 22.70
N TRP A 416 -1.05 -15.52 22.06
CA TRP A 416 0.32 -15.12 21.71
C TRP A 416 1.19 -14.83 22.94
N ARG A 417 0.63 -14.22 24.00
CA ARG A 417 1.33 -13.93 25.25
C ARG A 417 1.65 -15.20 26.01
N ASP A 418 0.67 -16.11 26.12
CA ASP A 418 0.82 -17.37 26.85
C ASP A 418 1.90 -18.26 26.23
N ARG A 419 2.05 -18.23 24.90
CA ARG A 419 3.15 -18.91 24.19
C ARG A 419 4.53 -18.28 24.48
N ARG A 420 4.62 -16.96 24.62
CA ARG A 420 5.90 -16.28 24.94
C ARG A 420 6.34 -16.48 26.39
N THR A 421 5.41 -16.62 27.30
CA THR A 421 5.73 -16.91 28.71
C THR A 421 6.12 -18.38 28.92
N ALA A 422 5.55 -19.31 28.14
CA ALA A 422 5.91 -20.72 28.17
C ALA A 422 7.32 -21.00 27.62
N SER A 423 7.82 -20.18 26.68
CA SER A 423 9.17 -20.32 26.11
C SER A 423 10.31 -19.70 26.94
N ARG A 424 10.02 -19.10 28.11
CA ARG A 424 11.01 -18.47 29.00
C ARG A 424 11.12 -19.13 30.36
N ARG A 425 10.68 -20.35 30.54
CA ARG A 425 11.05 -21.16 31.70
C ARG A 425 12.24 -22.07 31.36
N PRO A 426 13.28 -22.11 32.18
CA PRO A 426 14.50 -22.85 31.95
C PRO A 426 14.26 -24.36 31.86
#